data_fd620a3d450c3e51bec8aede62685760
#
_entry.id   fd620a3d450c3e51bec8aede62685760
#
_cell.length_a   1.000
_cell.length_b   1.000
_cell.length_c   1.000
_cell.angle_alpha   90.00
_cell.angle_beta   90.00
_cell.angle_gamma   90.00
#
_symmetry.space_group_name_H-M   'P 1'
#
loop_
_entity.id
_entity.type
_entity.pdbx_description
1 polymer ?
#
loop_
_entity_poly.entity_id
_entity_poly.type
_entity_poly.pdbx_seq_one_letter_code
_entity_poly.pdbx_strand_id
1 'polypeptide(L)'
;VSVEGKIKYPGVYNIVKNKTKLSEIINQAGGFLEDASLVDATLYRTDADSSYDPEFERIKLIPRVDMTDDEYDYLKAKSRQRYGKVVVDFKALFKGGQLNEDIILKRKDVINIPEKKNYVSIIGQVVNPGNLVYTPNLKVNDYIQLAGGFSWRAIEGDVRVIKVNTGEWVDADDVESLDPGDTIWVLEDPPGPKFWDVFLTSL
;
A
#
# COMPACT_ATOMS: atom_id res chain seq x y z
N VAL A 1 -23.77 -1.26 -6.97
CA VAL A 1 -22.43 -0.75 -6.69
C VAL A 1 -22.40 -0.15 -5.32
N SER A 2 -21.37 -0.44 -4.52
CA SER A 2 -21.16 0.19 -3.20
C SER A 2 -20.16 1.33 -3.35
N VAL A 3 -20.42 2.45 -2.65
CA VAL A 3 -19.49 3.58 -2.54
C VAL A 3 -19.22 3.84 -1.07
N GLU A 4 -17.96 3.83 -0.68
CA GLU A 4 -17.51 3.87 0.70
C GLU A 4 -16.42 4.93 0.91
N GLY A 5 -16.26 5.38 2.17
CA GLY A 5 -15.20 6.30 2.58
C GLY A 5 -15.58 7.78 2.46
N LYS A 6 -14.63 8.62 2.04
CA LYS A 6 -14.72 10.09 2.05
C LYS A 6 -15.50 10.65 0.85
N ILE A 7 -16.77 10.31 0.81
CA ILE A 7 -17.75 10.81 -0.14
C ILE A 7 -18.98 11.35 0.62
N LYS A 8 -19.71 12.28 0.03
CA LYS A 8 -20.78 12.98 0.74
C LYS A 8 -21.91 12.06 1.20
N TYR A 9 -22.30 11.11 0.36
CA TYR A 9 -23.35 10.14 0.65
C TYR A 9 -22.85 8.72 0.36
N PRO A 10 -22.13 8.07 1.31
CA PRO A 10 -21.74 6.68 1.15
C PRO A 10 -22.97 5.76 1.17
N GLY A 11 -22.94 4.69 0.38
CA GLY A 11 -24.04 3.75 0.31
C GLY A 11 -24.05 2.89 -0.94
N VAL A 12 -25.20 2.24 -1.18
CA VAL A 12 -25.40 1.36 -2.33
C VAL A 12 -26.22 2.06 -3.40
N TYR A 13 -25.71 2.05 -4.62
CA TYR A 13 -26.30 2.73 -5.77
C TYR A 13 -26.72 1.73 -6.84
N ASN A 14 -27.86 1.99 -7.45
CA ASN A 14 -28.36 1.20 -8.59
C ASN A 14 -27.63 1.60 -9.86
N ILE A 15 -27.33 0.61 -10.69
CA ILE A 15 -26.70 0.83 -12.00
C ILE A 15 -27.54 0.22 -13.13
N VAL A 16 -27.46 0.81 -14.28
CA VAL A 16 -27.95 0.22 -15.54
C VAL A 16 -26.82 -0.54 -16.17
N LYS A 17 -27.03 -1.86 -16.40
CA LYS A 17 -26.03 -2.77 -16.97
C LYS A 17 -25.43 -2.20 -18.27
N ASN A 18 -24.10 -2.20 -18.36
CA ASN A 18 -23.31 -1.76 -19.51
C ASN A 18 -23.53 -0.28 -19.92
N LYS A 19 -24.08 0.56 -19.01
CA LYS A 19 -24.34 1.97 -19.30
C LYS A 19 -23.80 2.91 -18.23
N THR A 20 -24.06 2.63 -16.96
CA THR A 20 -23.72 3.56 -15.87
C THR A 20 -22.20 3.63 -15.70
N LYS A 21 -21.69 4.86 -15.70
CA LYS A 21 -20.27 5.17 -15.55
C LYS A 21 -19.88 5.50 -14.12
N LEU A 22 -18.58 5.43 -13.83
CA LEU A 22 -18.00 5.76 -12.52
C LEU A 22 -18.35 7.19 -12.11
N SER A 23 -18.18 8.16 -13.01
CA SER A 23 -18.48 9.58 -12.75
C SER A 23 -19.93 9.82 -12.37
N GLU A 24 -20.88 9.10 -12.98
CA GLU A 24 -22.30 9.23 -12.70
C GLU A 24 -22.62 8.83 -11.25
N ILE A 25 -22.03 7.72 -10.78
CA ILE A 25 -22.25 7.24 -9.42
C ILE A 25 -21.60 8.17 -8.38
N ILE A 26 -20.39 8.65 -8.64
CA ILE A 26 -19.73 9.63 -7.76
C ILE A 26 -20.56 10.93 -7.66
N ASN A 27 -21.12 11.38 -8.78
CA ASN A 27 -22.01 12.57 -8.78
C ASN A 27 -23.31 12.31 -8.00
N GLN A 28 -23.94 11.12 -8.16
CA GLN A 28 -25.12 10.73 -7.37
C GLN A 28 -24.80 10.64 -5.87
N ALA A 29 -23.59 10.21 -5.53
CA ALA A 29 -23.08 10.17 -4.15
C ALA A 29 -22.71 11.56 -3.60
N GLY A 30 -22.96 12.63 -4.35
CA GLY A 30 -22.76 14.02 -3.92
C GLY A 30 -21.32 14.52 -4.03
N GLY A 31 -20.43 13.74 -4.66
CA GLY A 31 -19.03 14.10 -4.83
C GLY A 31 -18.16 13.81 -3.60
N PHE A 32 -16.87 14.11 -3.74
CA PHE A 32 -15.86 13.86 -2.72
C PHE A 32 -15.89 14.86 -1.58
N LEU A 33 -15.54 14.43 -0.38
CA LEU A 33 -15.24 15.33 0.72
C LEU A 33 -13.86 15.99 0.52
N GLU A 34 -13.59 17.07 1.25
CA GLU A 34 -12.35 17.85 1.12
C GLU A 34 -11.10 17.04 1.46
N ASP A 35 -11.21 16.14 2.42
CA ASP A 35 -10.16 15.24 2.90
C ASP A 35 -10.06 13.92 2.11
N ALA A 36 -10.80 13.76 1.01
CA ALA A 36 -10.76 12.57 0.17
C ALA A 36 -9.44 12.42 -0.61
N SER A 37 -8.81 11.25 -0.54
CA SER A 37 -7.65 10.91 -1.36
C SER A 37 -8.08 10.29 -2.68
N LEU A 38 -7.92 11.03 -3.78
CA LEU A 38 -8.17 10.51 -5.13
C LEU A 38 -7.00 9.66 -5.65
N VAL A 39 -5.81 9.82 -5.07
CA VAL A 39 -4.63 9.02 -5.43
C VAL A 39 -4.74 7.60 -4.89
N ASP A 40 -5.28 7.47 -3.66
CA ASP A 40 -5.46 6.17 -3.01
C ASP A 40 -6.85 5.57 -3.28
N ALA A 41 -7.72 6.26 -4.02
CA ALA A 41 -9.04 5.76 -4.36
C ALA A 41 -8.95 4.48 -5.18
N THR A 42 -9.82 3.52 -4.88
CA THR A 42 -9.78 2.21 -5.49
C THR A 42 -11.17 1.74 -5.92
N LEU A 43 -11.19 0.99 -7.01
CA LEU A 43 -12.36 0.25 -7.44
C LEU A 43 -12.04 -1.25 -7.39
N TYR A 44 -12.91 -2.00 -6.72
CA TYR A 44 -12.83 -3.46 -6.67
C TYR A 44 -14.03 -4.07 -7.37
N ARG A 45 -13.75 -5.07 -8.20
CA ARG A 45 -14.74 -5.87 -8.91
C ARG A 45 -14.70 -7.30 -8.40
N THR A 46 -15.75 -7.70 -7.71
CA THR A 46 -15.87 -9.04 -7.15
C THR A 46 -16.57 -9.95 -8.19
N ASP A 47 -15.85 -10.36 -9.22
CA ASP A 47 -16.29 -11.47 -10.06
C ASP A 47 -15.81 -12.77 -9.40
N ALA A 48 -16.74 -13.63 -9.02
CA ALA A 48 -16.48 -14.83 -8.22
C ALA A 48 -15.58 -15.88 -8.93
N ASP A 49 -15.38 -15.78 -10.23
CA ASP A 49 -14.66 -16.77 -11.03
C ASP A 49 -13.15 -16.48 -11.24
N SER A 50 -12.67 -15.30 -10.86
CA SER A 50 -11.29 -14.90 -11.20
C SER A 50 -10.27 -15.05 -10.07
N SER A 51 -10.67 -15.52 -8.89
CA SER A 51 -9.80 -15.53 -7.71
C SER A 51 -9.08 -16.84 -7.43
N TYR A 52 -9.53 -17.96 -8.01
CA TYR A 52 -8.91 -19.26 -7.77
C TYR A 52 -7.81 -19.53 -8.81
N ASP A 53 -6.57 -19.56 -8.33
CA ASP A 53 -5.38 -19.89 -9.11
C ASP A 53 -4.79 -21.19 -8.54
N PRO A 54 -5.03 -22.36 -9.18
CA PRO A 54 -4.57 -23.65 -8.68
C PRO A 54 -3.05 -23.72 -8.49
N GLU A 55 -2.30 -23.04 -9.37
CA GLU A 55 -0.84 -23.04 -9.31
C GLU A 55 -0.32 -22.21 -8.15
N PHE A 56 -0.93 -21.07 -7.89
CA PHE A 56 -0.61 -20.27 -6.73
C PHE A 56 -0.88 -21.00 -5.41
N GLU A 57 -2.02 -21.71 -5.32
CA GLU A 57 -2.34 -22.52 -4.14
C GLU A 57 -1.37 -23.70 -3.96
N ARG A 58 -0.92 -24.33 -5.06
CA ARG A 58 0.11 -25.38 -5.04
C ARG A 58 1.44 -24.84 -4.50
N ILE A 59 1.91 -23.73 -5.08
CA ILE A 59 3.22 -23.16 -4.74
C ILE A 59 3.27 -22.67 -3.28
N LYS A 60 2.19 -22.11 -2.75
CA LYS A 60 2.10 -21.71 -1.33
C LYS A 60 2.41 -22.84 -0.33
N LEU A 61 2.21 -24.07 -0.74
CA LEU A 61 2.45 -25.26 0.12
C LEU A 61 3.89 -25.77 0.04
N ILE A 62 4.69 -25.27 -0.90
CA ILE A 62 6.09 -25.70 -1.08
C ILE A 62 6.99 -24.87 -0.14
N PRO A 63 7.85 -25.49 0.68
CA PRO A 63 8.87 -24.74 1.43
C PRO A 63 9.82 -23.97 0.49
N ARG A 64 10.28 -22.79 0.90
CA ARG A 64 11.16 -21.95 0.06
C ARG A 64 12.40 -22.69 -0.47
N VAL A 65 12.96 -23.57 0.35
CA VAL A 65 14.16 -24.35 0.02
C VAL A 65 13.95 -25.36 -1.11
N ASP A 66 12.69 -25.76 -1.34
CA ASP A 66 12.29 -26.73 -2.36
C ASP A 66 11.70 -26.05 -3.61
N MET A 67 11.54 -24.71 -3.59
CA MET A 67 11.05 -23.93 -4.72
C MET A 67 12.17 -23.68 -5.72
N THR A 68 11.83 -23.73 -7.01
CA THR A 68 12.65 -23.12 -8.05
C THR A 68 12.60 -21.58 -7.96
N ASP A 69 13.55 -20.90 -8.57
CA ASP A 69 13.57 -19.42 -8.59
C ASP A 69 12.34 -18.86 -9.31
N ASP A 70 11.89 -19.49 -10.39
CA ASP A 70 10.69 -19.10 -11.14
C ASP A 70 9.42 -19.25 -10.27
N GLU A 71 9.28 -20.34 -9.52
CA GLU A 71 8.16 -20.56 -8.59
C GLU A 71 8.15 -19.50 -7.49
N TYR A 72 9.32 -19.17 -6.94
CA TYR A 72 9.44 -18.12 -5.92
C TYR A 72 9.11 -16.74 -6.47
N ASP A 73 9.57 -16.42 -7.68
CA ASP A 73 9.25 -15.14 -8.34
C ASP A 73 7.75 -15.04 -8.67
N TYR A 74 7.15 -16.15 -9.13
CA TYR A 74 5.70 -16.21 -9.34
C TYR A 74 4.93 -16.02 -8.03
N LEU A 75 5.34 -16.68 -6.93
CA LEU A 75 4.74 -16.51 -5.61
C LEU A 75 4.80 -15.06 -5.15
N LYS A 76 5.96 -14.40 -5.29
CA LYS A 76 6.13 -12.98 -4.96
C LYS A 76 5.20 -12.08 -5.80
N ALA A 77 5.15 -12.29 -7.10
CA ALA A 77 4.31 -11.53 -8.01
C ALA A 77 2.83 -11.69 -7.66
N LYS A 78 2.38 -12.92 -7.45
CA LYS A 78 0.99 -13.23 -7.09
C LYS A 78 0.61 -12.75 -5.71
N SER A 79 1.49 -12.84 -4.72
CA SER A 79 1.22 -12.33 -3.36
C SER A 79 1.00 -10.81 -3.31
N ARG A 80 1.56 -10.07 -4.26
CA ARG A 80 1.36 -8.62 -4.43
C ARG A 80 0.11 -8.29 -5.25
N GLN A 81 -0.43 -9.26 -6.00
CA GLN A 81 -1.62 -9.04 -6.81
C GLN A 81 -2.85 -8.85 -5.92
N ARG A 82 -3.50 -7.70 -6.03
CA ARG A 82 -4.79 -7.45 -5.37
C ARG A 82 -5.91 -7.90 -6.30
N TYR A 83 -6.49 -9.05 -5.99
CA TYR A 83 -7.59 -9.61 -6.78
C TYR A 83 -8.77 -8.63 -6.86
N GLY A 84 -9.34 -8.52 -8.05
CA GLY A 84 -10.51 -7.68 -8.31
C GLY A 84 -10.23 -6.18 -8.34
N LYS A 85 -9.00 -5.71 -8.07
CA LYS A 85 -8.69 -4.29 -8.24
C LYS A 85 -8.72 -3.91 -9.72
N VAL A 86 -9.61 -2.98 -10.06
CA VAL A 86 -9.66 -2.35 -11.39
C VAL A 86 -8.79 -1.10 -11.34
N VAL A 87 -7.86 -0.99 -12.28
CA VAL A 87 -6.97 0.18 -12.36
C VAL A 87 -7.73 1.33 -12.99
N VAL A 88 -7.92 2.41 -12.23
CA VAL A 88 -8.54 3.66 -12.64
C VAL A 88 -7.79 4.80 -12.00
N ASP A 89 -7.42 5.80 -12.77
CA ASP A 89 -6.85 7.04 -12.23
C ASP A 89 -7.98 8.03 -11.88
N PHE A 90 -8.43 7.99 -10.62
CA PHE A 90 -9.46 8.89 -10.12
C PHE A 90 -9.04 10.37 -10.18
N LYS A 91 -7.74 10.66 -9.97
CA LYS A 91 -7.24 12.04 -10.04
C LYS A 91 -7.26 12.54 -11.47
N ALA A 92 -6.83 11.75 -12.44
CA ALA A 92 -6.88 12.10 -13.85
C ALA A 92 -8.31 12.27 -14.33
N LEU A 93 -9.25 11.41 -13.92
CA LEU A 93 -10.66 11.52 -14.27
C LEU A 93 -11.33 12.78 -13.70
N PHE A 94 -11.25 12.97 -12.37
CA PHE A 94 -12.08 13.97 -11.68
C PHE A 94 -11.42 15.35 -11.57
N LYS A 95 -10.09 15.45 -11.68
CA LYS A 95 -9.34 16.71 -11.68
C LYS A 95 -8.69 17.03 -13.02
N GLY A 96 -8.31 16.01 -13.78
CA GLY A 96 -7.68 16.14 -15.09
C GLY A 96 -8.64 16.11 -16.26
N GLY A 97 -9.90 15.73 -16.05
CA GLY A 97 -10.92 15.64 -17.11
C GLY A 97 -10.67 14.55 -18.14
N GLN A 98 -9.87 13.53 -17.80
CA GLN A 98 -9.52 12.42 -18.69
C GLN A 98 -10.66 11.38 -18.74
N LEU A 99 -11.57 11.54 -19.72
CA LEU A 99 -12.76 10.71 -19.87
C LEU A 99 -12.48 9.26 -20.24
N ASN A 100 -11.28 8.91 -20.68
CA ASN A 100 -10.86 7.52 -20.90
C ASN A 100 -10.78 6.71 -19.58
N GLU A 101 -10.59 7.39 -18.45
CA GLU A 101 -10.63 6.78 -17.11
C GLU A 101 -12.06 6.55 -16.59
N ASP A 102 -13.08 7.07 -17.28
CA ASP A 102 -14.49 6.98 -16.87
C ASP A 102 -15.12 5.65 -17.29
N ILE A 103 -14.78 4.62 -16.58
CA ILE A 103 -15.17 3.25 -16.89
C ILE A 103 -16.64 2.96 -16.59
N ILE A 104 -17.19 1.96 -17.31
CA ILE A 104 -18.52 1.42 -17.05
C ILE A 104 -18.47 0.48 -15.85
N LEU A 105 -19.32 0.75 -14.87
CA LEU A 105 -19.44 -0.03 -13.66
C LEU A 105 -20.20 -1.35 -13.89
N LYS A 106 -19.83 -2.36 -13.12
CA LYS A 106 -20.48 -3.66 -13.10
C LYS A 106 -21.17 -3.90 -11.74
N ARG A 107 -22.06 -4.88 -11.74
CA ARG A 107 -22.73 -5.31 -10.52
C ARG A 107 -21.71 -5.76 -9.49
N LYS A 108 -21.91 -5.37 -8.23
CA LYS A 108 -21.02 -5.64 -7.09
C LYS A 108 -19.67 -4.93 -7.12
N ASP A 109 -19.46 -3.99 -8.03
CA ASP A 109 -18.29 -3.11 -7.90
C ASP A 109 -18.35 -2.34 -6.57
N VAL A 110 -17.19 -2.24 -5.91
CA VAL A 110 -17.01 -1.48 -4.67
C VAL A 110 -16.01 -0.35 -4.95
N ILE A 111 -16.45 0.87 -4.74
CA ILE A 111 -15.64 2.08 -4.87
C ILE A 111 -15.29 2.52 -3.46
N ASN A 112 -14.00 2.53 -3.14
CA ASN A 112 -13.51 3.00 -1.85
C ASN A 112 -12.68 4.28 -2.03
N ILE A 113 -13.10 5.34 -1.33
CA ILE A 113 -12.45 6.65 -1.34
C ILE A 113 -11.85 6.89 0.05
N PRO A 114 -10.56 6.61 0.27
CA PRO A 114 -9.94 6.80 1.57
C PRO A 114 -9.69 8.27 1.88
N GLU A 115 -9.39 8.54 3.13
CA GLU A 115 -8.91 9.84 3.60
C GLU A 115 -7.48 10.11 3.13
N LYS A 116 -7.16 11.38 2.86
CA LYS A 116 -5.78 11.80 2.63
C LYS A 116 -4.94 11.53 3.87
N LYS A 117 -3.83 10.87 3.69
CA LYS A 117 -2.85 10.71 4.75
C LYS A 117 -2.18 12.05 5.04
N ASN A 118 -2.02 12.38 6.30
CA ASN A 118 -1.33 13.59 6.77
C ASN A 118 -0.19 13.24 7.73
N TYR A 119 0.34 12.04 7.62
CA TYR A 119 1.38 11.50 8.49
C TYR A 119 2.45 10.76 7.68
N VAL A 120 3.62 10.63 8.30
CA VAL A 120 4.66 9.67 7.91
C VAL A 120 4.68 8.58 8.97
N SER A 121 4.67 7.33 8.54
CA SER A 121 4.77 6.18 9.45
C SER A 121 6.24 5.88 9.72
N ILE A 122 6.60 5.62 10.97
CA ILE A 122 7.93 5.15 11.33
C ILE A 122 7.84 3.83 12.06
N ILE A 123 8.58 2.84 11.60
CA ILE A 123 8.57 1.47 12.11
C ILE A 123 10.00 0.96 12.33
N GLY A 124 10.10 -0.14 13.07
CA GLY A 124 11.38 -0.80 13.35
C GLY A 124 12.05 -0.22 14.60
N GLN A 125 13.38 -0.11 14.56
CA GLN A 125 14.21 0.16 15.73
C GLN A 125 14.35 1.66 16.03
N VAL A 126 13.24 2.30 16.40
CA VAL A 126 13.19 3.65 16.98
C VAL A 126 12.55 3.59 18.36
N VAL A 127 12.75 4.63 19.16
CA VAL A 127 12.26 4.65 20.55
C VAL A 127 10.73 4.65 20.60
N ASN A 128 10.07 5.44 19.76
CA ASN A 128 8.61 5.53 19.68
C ASN A 128 8.12 5.30 18.23
N PRO A 129 7.97 4.03 17.79
CA PRO A 129 7.41 3.76 16.47
C PRO A 129 5.93 4.15 16.40
N GLY A 130 5.49 4.61 15.23
CA GLY A 130 4.10 5.03 15.00
C GLY A 130 3.95 6.02 13.87
N ASN A 131 2.82 6.71 13.84
CA ASN A 131 2.52 7.74 12.85
C ASN A 131 2.87 9.13 13.40
N LEU A 132 3.70 9.85 12.69
CA LEU A 132 4.08 11.23 12.99
C LEU A 132 3.41 12.17 11.99
N VAL A 133 2.94 13.33 12.45
CA VAL A 133 2.30 14.31 11.57
C VAL A 133 3.25 14.70 10.45
N TYR A 134 2.75 14.64 9.21
CA TYR A 134 3.54 15.07 8.07
C TYR A 134 3.79 16.59 8.13
N THR A 135 5.05 16.95 8.02
CA THR A 135 5.49 18.35 7.97
C THR A 135 6.36 18.51 6.71
N PRO A 136 5.98 19.43 5.80
CA PRO A 136 6.77 19.68 4.59
C PRO A 136 8.22 20.02 4.92
N ASN A 137 9.14 19.54 4.09
CA ASN A 137 10.58 19.77 4.15
C ASN A 137 11.34 19.08 5.32
N LEU A 138 10.67 18.36 6.20
CA LEU A 138 11.38 17.46 7.12
C LEU A 138 11.95 16.27 6.37
N LYS A 139 13.19 15.91 6.73
CA LYS A 139 13.91 14.76 6.19
C LYS A 139 13.72 13.51 7.06
N VAL A 140 14.18 12.37 6.57
CA VAL A 140 14.10 11.08 7.27
C VAL A 140 14.68 11.19 8.69
N ASN A 141 15.86 11.77 8.84
CA ASN A 141 16.52 11.92 10.15
C ASN A 141 15.72 12.80 11.12
N ASP A 142 15.01 13.82 10.64
CA ASP A 142 14.18 14.68 11.50
C ASP A 142 13.02 13.86 12.09
N TYR A 143 12.38 13.00 11.28
CA TYR A 143 11.33 12.10 11.76
C TYR A 143 11.84 11.05 12.73
N ILE A 144 13.06 10.52 12.53
CA ILE A 144 13.69 9.60 13.47
C ILE A 144 13.91 10.30 14.81
N GLN A 145 14.38 11.56 14.81
CA GLN A 145 14.54 12.35 16.03
C GLN A 145 13.20 12.65 16.71
N LEU A 146 12.14 12.95 15.95
CA LEU A 146 10.78 13.13 16.49
C LEU A 146 10.23 11.84 17.11
N ALA A 147 10.65 10.68 16.61
CA ALA A 147 10.35 9.38 17.20
C ALA A 147 11.20 9.04 18.44
N GLY A 148 12.02 9.96 18.91
CA GLY A 148 12.90 9.76 20.07
C GLY A 148 14.27 9.21 19.74
N GLY A 149 14.63 9.14 18.45
CA GLY A 149 15.91 8.62 17.96
C GLY A 149 15.90 7.10 17.76
N PHE A 150 17.08 6.58 17.42
CA PHE A 150 17.31 5.16 17.23
C PHE A 150 17.21 4.39 18.57
N SER A 151 16.67 3.17 18.52
CA SER A 151 16.73 2.28 19.67
C SER A 151 18.06 1.51 19.68
N TRP A 152 18.33 0.79 20.77
CA TRP A 152 19.63 0.16 21.04
C TRP A 152 20.07 -0.92 20.04
N ARG A 153 19.14 -1.46 19.21
CA ARG A 153 19.43 -2.45 18.17
C ARG A 153 19.26 -1.92 16.76
N ALA A 154 19.19 -0.61 16.59
CA ALA A 154 19.07 0.01 15.28
C ALA A 154 20.37 -0.14 14.49
N ILE A 155 20.24 -0.46 13.20
CA ILE A 155 21.31 -0.26 12.23
C ILE A 155 21.14 1.15 11.67
N GLU A 156 21.84 2.11 12.27
CA GLU A 156 21.68 3.54 11.94
C GLU A 156 21.99 3.87 10.48
N GLY A 157 22.89 3.09 9.84
CA GLY A 157 23.26 3.23 8.43
C GLY A 157 22.36 2.44 7.46
N ASP A 158 21.33 1.74 7.93
CA ASP A 158 20.43 0.95 7.08
C ASP A 158 18.98 1.32 7.37
N VAL A 159 18.59 2.49 6.86
CA VAL A 159 17.23 3.01 6.95
C VAL A 159 16.60 3.00 5.57
N ARG A 160 15.40 2.45 5.46
CA ARG A 160 14.65 2.39 4.21
C ARG A 160 13.41 3.27 4.26
N VAL A 161 13.05 3.82 3.13
CA VAL A 161 11.77 4.51 2.94
C VAL A 161 10.93 3.72 1.96
N ILE A 162 9.73 3.34 2.40
CA ILE A 162 8.76 2.71 1.53
C ILE A 162 7.83 3.80 1.02
N LYS A 163 7.94 4.10 -0.27
CA LYS A 163 7.15 5.15 -0.92
C LYS A 163 5.69 4.72 -1.04
N VAL A 164 4.78 5.53 -0.52
CA VAL A 164 3.33 5.22 -0.50
C VAL A 164 2.75 5.07 -1.90
N ASN A 165 3.23 5.85 -2.87
CA ASN A 165 2.68 5.90 -4.22
C ASN A 165 3.08 4.70 -5.09
N THR A 166 4.35 4.26 -4.97
CA THR A 166 4.93 3.21 -5.81
C THR A 166 5.11 1.88 -5.08
N GLY A 167 5.19 1.90 -3.74
CA GLY A 167 5.59 0.75 -2.92
C GLY A 167 7.08 0.42 -3.04
N GLU A 168 7.86 1.30 -3.64
CA GLU A 168 9.30 1.15 -3.82
C GLU A 168 10.02 1.34 -2.47
N TRP A 169 11.08 0.57 -2.29
CA TRP A 169 11.96 0.65 -1.13
C TRP A 169 13.22 1.39 -1.52
N VAL A 170 13.37 2.58 -1.01
CA VAL A 170 14.48 3.49 -1.34
C VAL A 170 15.37 3.62 -0.11
N ASP A 171 16.67 3.71 -0.30
CA ASP A 171 17.60 4.06 0.78
C ASP A 171 17.29 5.45 1.31
N ALA A 172 17.36 5.64 2.62
CA ALA A 172 17.04 6.93 3.23
C ALA A 172 17.92 8.07 2.72
N ASP A 173 19.17 7.78 2.37
CA ASP A 173 20.12 8.75 1.85
C ASP A 173 19.78 9.20 0.42
N ASP A 174 19.07 8.37 -0.34
CA ASP A 174 18.63 8.67 -1.71
C ASP A 174 17.27 9.38 -1.76
N VAL A 175 16.61 9.59 -0.60
CA VAL A 175 15.30 10.23 -0.54
C VAL A 175 15.43 11.75 -0.48
N GLU A 176 15.08 12.43 -1.55
CA GLU A 176 15.08 13.90 -1.61
C GLU A 176 13.97 14.51 -0.75
N SER A 177 12.78 13.92 -0.78
CA SER A 177 11.60 14.37 -0.03
C SER A 177 10.68 13.22 0.35
N LEU A 178 10.02 13.39 1.49
CA LEU A 178 8.97 12.49 1.94
C LEU A 178 7.59 12.96 1.48
N ASP A 179 6.72 12.01 1.19
CA ASP A 179 5.31 12.25 0.90
C ASP A 179 4.42 11.82 2.07
N PRO A 180 3.24 12.43 2.25
CA PRO A 180 2.28 11.96 3.24
C PRO A 180 1.90 10.50 2.99
N GLY A 181 2.10 9.67 4.01
CA GLY A 181 1.85 8.23 3.94
C GLY A 181 3.07 7.38 3.63
N ASP A 182 4.23 7.96 3.38
CA ASP A 182 5.49 7.22 3.31
C ASP A 182 5.78 6.52 4.64
N THR A 183 6.52 5.42 4.57
CA THR A 183 6.92 4.67 5.76
C THR A 183 8.44 4.65 5.86
N ILE A 184 8.97 5.16 6.96
CA ILE A 184 10.38 5.06 7.33
C ILE A 184 10.55 3.75 8.11
N TRP A 185 11.44 2.90 7.67
CA TRP A 185 11.76 1.64 8.33
C TRP A 185 13.21 1.62 8.76
N VAL A 186 13.44 1.61 10.07
CA VAL A 186 14.76 1.46 10.67
C VAL A 186 15.00 -0.02 10.95
N LEU A 187 16.02 -0.59 10.31
CA LEU A 187 16.33 -2.00 10.41
C LEU A 187 16.91 -2.35 11.79
N GLU A 188 16.70 -3.61 12.14
CA GLU A 188 17.20 -4.20 13.39
C GLU A 188 18.49 -4.99 13.13
N ASP A 189 19.50 -4.78 13.96
CA ASP A 189 20.67 -5.65 13.99
C ASP A 189 20.24 -7.08 14.34
N PRO A 190 20.46 -8.07 13.46
CA PRO A 190 20.05 -9.43 13.73
C PRO A 190 20.70 -9.95 15.02
N PRO A 191 19.99 -10.75 15.82
CA PRO A 191 20.58 -11.35 16.99
C PRO A 191 21.83 -12.12 16.58
N GLY A 192 22.95 -11.80 17.19
CA GLY A 192 24.20 -12.55 16.97
C GLY A 192 23.99 -14.05 17.14
N PRO A 193 24.82 -14.90 16.51
CA PRO A 193 24.70 -16.34 16.63
C PRO A 193 24.72 -16.72 18.10
N LYS A 194 23.79 -17.58 18.52
CA LYS A 194 23.76 -18.07 19.89
C LYS A 194 25.10 -18.78 20.16
N PHE A 195 25.60 -18.64 21.36
CA PHE A 195 26.89 -19.27 21.78
C PHE A 195 27.02 -20.73 21.35
N TRP A 196 25.93 -21.51 21.41
CA TRP A 196 25.89 -22.88 20.99
C TRP A 196 26.04 -23.10 19.48
N ASP A 197 25.58 -22.16 18.66
CA ASP A 197 25.68 -22.24 17.18
C ASP A 197 27.17 -22.05 16.76
N VAL A 198 27.87 -21.15 17.43
CA VAL A 198 29.29 -20.90 17.19
C VAL A 198 30.14 -22.10 17.66
N PHE A 199 29.78 -22.71 18.79
CA PHE A 199 30.48 -23.85 19.34
C PHE A 199 30.34 -25.09 18.46
N LEU A 200 29.17 -25.35 17.89
CA LEU A 200 28.92 -26.50 17.02
C LEU A 200 29.57 -26.38 15.64
N THR A 201 29.85 -25.18 15.16
CA THR A 201 30.54 -24.95 13.86
C THR A 201 32.06 -24.94 13.97
N SER A 202 32.62 -24.96 15.20
CA SER A 202 34.07 -24.98 15.47
C SER A 202 34.60 -26.35 15.92
N LEU A 203 33.76 -27.39 15.94
CA LEU A 203 34.11 -28.81 16.14
C LEU A 203 34.11 -29.56 14.81
#